data_d9e1e4ece40cc013dd4ee6e458e376d4
#
_entry.id   d9e1e4ece40cc013dd4ee6e458e376d4
#
_cell.length_a   1.000
_cell.length_b   1.000
_cell.length_c   1.000
_cell.angle_alpha   90.00
_cell.angle_beta   90.00
_cell.angle_gamma   90.00
#
_symmetry.space_group_name_H-M   'P 1'
#
loop_
_entity.id
_entity.type
_entity.pdbx_description
1 polymer ?
#
loop_
_entity_poly.entity_id
_entity_poly.type
_entity_poly.pdbx_seq_one_letter_code
_entity_poly.pdbx_strand_id
1 'polypeptide(L)'
;LVIRRQRQMCIRDRYNSLAKKDGYRSRAAYKLIQIQKEFNLIQPGDNVLELGSAPGGWSQVISKIINDSGSITAIDVLPMKKIKYVNFHQIDLVNIEKLNLKKMSIVLSDIAPNISGVSFIDTANMNSLLEIEISIVDKFLQIGGKYLCKCFEGDSLDFLAENLKDRFKFVKRLKPEASRSISRELYVLGIEKI
;
A
#
# COMPACT_ATOMS: atom_id res chain seq x y z
N LEU A 1 3.22 -13.58 29.01
CA LEU A 1 3.33 -14.05 27.61
C LEU A 1 1.99 -14.51 27.02
N VAL A 2 1.18 -15.29 27.76
CA VAL A 2 -0.13 -15.82 27.32
C VAL A 2 -1.14 -14.70 27.06
N ILE A 3 -1.27 -13.74 27.98
CA ILE A 3 -2.22 -12.63 27.89
C ILE A 3 -1.94 -11.72 26.68
N ARG A 4 -0.66 -11.54 26.34
CA ARG A 4 -0.24 -10.76 25.16
C ARG A 4 -0.60 -11.45 23.84
N ARG A 5 -0.46 -12.79 23.77
CA ARG A 5 -0.90 -13.60 22.62
C ARG A 5 -2.41 -13.62 22.45
N GLN A 6 -3.17 -13.71 23.55
CA GLN A 6 -4.64 -13.66 23.52
C GLN A 6 -5.17 -12.29 23.04
N ARG A 7 -4.60 -11.17 23.50
CA ARG A 7 -4.96 -9.83 22.99
C ARG A 7 -4.68 -9.68 21.49
N GLN A 8 -3.61 -10.26 21.00
CA GLN A 8 -3.20 -10.16 19.59
C GLN A 8 -4.07 -11.04 18.67
N MET A 9 -4.48 -12.20 19.13
CA MET A 9 -5.47 -13.04 18.45
C MET A 9 -6.82 -12.30 18.36
N CYS A 10 -7.25 -11.63 19.43
CA CYS A 10 -8.45 -10.81 19.45
C CYS A 10 -8.43 -9.65 18.40
N ILE A 11 -7.31 -8.94 18.25
CA ILE A 11 -7.23 -7.83 17.28
C ILE A 11 -7.33 -8.34 15.85
N ARG A 12 -6.62 -9.41 15.50
CA ARG A 12 -6.71 -10.05 14.18
C ARG A 12 -8.10 -10.52 13.86
N ASP A 13 -8.73 -11.21 14.82
CA ASP A 13 -10.07 -11.77 14.66
C ASP A 13 -11.11 -10.66 14.58
N ARG A 14 -10.90 -9.55 15.32
CA ARG A 14 -11.74 -8.36 15.24
C ARG A 14 -11.76 -7.75 13.84
N TYR A 15 -10.59 -7.43 13.23
CA TYR A 15 -10.55 -6.82 11.90
C TYR A 15 -10.94 -7.79 10.78
N ASN A 16 -10.70 -9.11 10.94
CA ASN A 16 -11.21 -10.10 10.01
C ASN A 16 -12.75 -10.19 10.07
N SER A 17 -13.32 -10.19 11.28
CA SER A 17 -14.77 -10.22 11.48
C SER A 17 -15.42 -8.92 10.96
N LEU A 18 -14.81 -7.77 11.24
CA LEU A 18 -15.27 -6.48 10.71
C LEU A 18 -15.21 -6.45 9.17
N ALA A 19 -14.13 -6.94 8.57
CA ALA A 19 -14.01 -6.97 7.11
C ALA A 19 -15.13 -7.79 6.47
N LYS A 20 -15.44 -8.96 7.03
CA LYS A 20 -16.57 -9.78 6.58
C LYS A 20 -17.91 -9.06 6.74
N LYS A 21 -18.13 -8.43 7.92
CA LYS A 21 -19.36 -7.69 8.22
C LYS A 21 -19.56 -6.51 7.27
N ASP A 22 -18.50 -5.76 7.01
CA ASP A 22 -18.54 -4.54 6.19
C ASP A 22 -18.35 -4.81 4.69
N GLY A 23 -18.25 -6.09 4.29
CA GLY A 23 -18.15 -6.52 2.89
C GLY A 23 -16.78 -6.25 2.25
N TYR A 24 -15.72 -6.05 3.05
CA TYR A 24 -14.36 -5.93 2.52
C TYR A 24 -13.75 -7.29 2.25
N ARG A 25 -13.01 -7.41 1.15
CA ARG A 25 -12.34 -8.64 0.71
C ARG A 25 -11.16 -9.04 1.60
N SER A 26 -10.58 -8.08 2.30
CA SER A 26 -9.49 -8.32 3.25
C SER A 26 -9.51 -7.30 4.39
N ARG A 27 -8.94 -7.69 5.54
CA ARG A 27 -8.75 -6.79 6.68
C ARG A 27 -7.76 -5.65 6.39
N ALA A 28 -6.96 -5.76 5.30
CA ALA A 28 -6.04 -4.70 4.87
C ALA A 28 -6.79 -3.39 4.57
N ALA A 29 -8.07 -3.46 4.19
CA ALA A 29 -8.92 -2.27 4.02
C ALA A 29 -8.87 -1.32 5.23
N TYR A 30 -8.84 -1.85 6.46
CA TYR A 30 -8.82 -1.01 7.66
C TYR A 30 -7.50 -0.27 7.88
N LYS A 31 -6.39 -0.79 7.36
CA LYS A 31 -5.12 -0.07 7.39
C LYS A 31 -5.21 1.21 6.57
N LEU A 32 -5.72 1.09 5.32
CA LEU A 32 -5.93 2.26 4.48
C LEU A 32 -7.00 3.20 5.04
N ILE A 33 -8.11 2.68 5.60
CA ILE A 33 -9.15 3.50 6.24
C ILE A 33 -8.57 4.34 7.38
N GLN A 34 -7.72 3.77 8.23
CA GLN A 34 -7.08 4.49 9.34
C GLN A 34 -6.13 5.57 8.83
N ILE A 35 -5.28 5.24 7.85
CA ILE A 35 -4.37 6.21 7.23
C ILE A 35 -5.16 7.31 6.53
N GLN A 36 -6.22 6.96 5.81
CA GLN A 36 -7.10 7.93 5.15
C GLN A 36 -7.74 8.90 6.15
N LYS A 37 -8.23 8.38 7.29
CA LYS A 37 -8.83 9.21 8.35
C LYS A 37 -7.85 10.20 8.96
N GLU A 38 -6.60 9.80 9.13
CA GLU A 38 -5.56 10.61 9.76
C GLU A 38 -4.96 11.65 8.80
N PHE A 39 -4.70 11.26 7.56
CA PHE A 39 -3.94 12.08 6.61
C PHE A 39 -4.78 12.67 5.47
N ASN A 40 -6.06 12.31 5.37
CA ASN A 40 -6.89 12.68 4.23
C ASN A 40 -6.13 12.46 2.89
N LEU A 41 -5.57 11.23 2.77
CA LEU A 41 -4.57 10.87 1.79
C LEU A 41 -5.13 10.95 0.36
N ILE A 42 -6.31 10.36 0.16
CA ILE A 42 -7.01 10.23 -1.11
C ILE A 42 -8.16 11.22 -1.14
N GLN A 43 -8.32 11.94 -2.27
CA GLN A 43 -9.39 12.92 -2.49
C GLN A 43 -10.25 12.51 -3.69
N PRO A 44 -11.52 12.93 -3.74
CA PRO A 44 -12.29 12.88 -4.98
C PRO A 44 -11.54 13.60 -6.12
N GLY A 45 -11.51 12.98 -7.30
CA GLY A 45 -10.76 13.52 -8.45
C GLY A 45 -9.32 13.02 -8.57
N ASP A 46 -8.78 12.32 -7.59
CA ASP A 46 -7.43 11.75 -7.66
C ASP A 46 -7.29 10.67 -8.74
N ASN A 47 -6.11 10.63 -9.36
CA ASN A 47 -5.67 9.51 -10.18
C ASN A 47 -4.77 8.61 -9.34
N VAL A 48 -5.27 7.44 -8.94
CA VAL A 48 -4.61 6.52 -8.03
C VAL A 48 -4.05 5.33 -8.77
N LEU A 49 -2.78 5.02 -8.50
CA LEU A 49 -2.14 3.76 -8.86
C LEU A 49 -2.00 2.91 -7.60
N GLU A 50 -2.64 1.73 -7.60
CA GLU A 50 -2.55 0.75 -6.53
C GLU A 50 -1.68 -0.43 -6.99
N LEU A 51 -0.61 -0.70 -6.27
CA LEU A 51 0.32 -1.79 -6.48
C LEU A 51 0.05 -2.89 -5.45
N GLY A 52 -0.10 -4.15 -5.90
CA GLY A 52 -0.44 -5.29 -5.03
C GLY A 52 -1.90 -5.27 -4.57
N SER A 53 -2.81 -5.10 -5.52
CA SER A 53 -4.22 -4.83 -5.23
C SER A 53 -5.02 -6.05 -4.77
N ALA A 54 -4.63 -7.29 -5.17
CA ALA A 54 -5.41 -8.48 -4.84
C ALA A 54 -5.43 -8.79 -3.34
N PRO A 55 -6.55 -9.19 -2.79
CA PRO A 55 -7.85 -9.51 -3.37
C PRO A 55 -8.78 -8.29 -3.60
N GLY A 56 -8.34 -7.04 -3.34
CA GLY A 56 -9.09 -5.82 -3.61
C GLY A 56 -9.58 -5.08 -2.35
N GLY A 57 -8.97 -5.33 -1.19
CA GLY A 57 -9.36 -4.66 0.05
C GLY A 57 -9.14 -3.15 -0.02
N TRP A 58 -7.98 -2.70 -0.48
CA TRP A 58 -7.69 -1.29 -0.67
C TRP A 58 -8.46 -0.72 -1.86
N SER A 59 -8.51 -1.44 -2.99
CA SER A 59 -9.31 -1.04 -4.16
C SER A 59 -10.76 -0.72 -3.80
N GLN A 60 -11.40 -1.47 -2.87
CA GLN A 60 -12.75 -1.18 -2.40
C GLN A 60 -12.83 0.13 -1.61
N VAL A 61 -11.82 0.44 -0.80
CA VAL A 61 -11.76 1.71 -0.04
C VAL A 61 -11.57 2.88 -1.01
N ILE A 62 -10.60 2.77 -1.92
CA ILE A 62 -10.28 3.79 -2.92
C ILE A 62 -11.51 4.07 -3.78
N SER A 63 -12.18 3.02 -4.27
CA SER A 63 -13.38 3.12 -5.12
C SER A 63 -14.53 3.87 -4.43
N LYS A 64 -14.70 3.71 -3.12
CA LYS A 64 -15.72 4.45 -2.34
C LYS A 64 -15.41 5.94 -2.21
N ILE A 65 -14.12 6.32 -2.19
CA ILE A 65 -13.69 7.72 -2.04
C ILE A 65 -13.73 8.44 -3.39
N ILE A 66 -13.14 7.83 -4.42
CA ILE A 66 -12.96 8.46 -5.74
C ILE A 66 -14.27 8.45 -6.54
N ASN A 67 -15.05 7.36 -6.42
CA ASN A 67 -16.26 7.19 -7.20
C ASN A 67 -15.97 7.25 -8.71
N ASP A 68 -16.64 8.18 -9.40
CA ASP A 68 -16.51 8.50 -10.83
C ASP A 68 -15.76 9.81 -11.09
N SER A 69 -15.24 10.45 -10.04
CA SER A 69 -14.59 11.76 -10.14
C SER A 69 -13.12 11.71 -10.56
N GLY A 70 -12.47 10.55 -10.44
CA GLY A 70 -11.07 10.34 -10.78
C GLY A 70 -10.83 9.00 -11.47
N SER A 71 -9.62 8.46 -11.35
CA SER A 71 -9.28 7.16 -11.93
C SER A 71 -8.54 6.27 -10.94
N ILE A 72 -8.80 4.95 -11.04
CA ILE A 72 -8.13 3.94 -10.22
C ILE A 72 -7.54 2.90 -11.16
N THR A 73 -6.22 2.80 -11.18
CA THR A 73 -5.49 1.73 -11.85
C THR A 73 -4.92 0.82 -10.78
N ALA A 74 -5.33 -0.44 -10.77
CA ALA A 74 -4.92 -1.44 -9.81
C ALA A 74 -4.12 -2.55 -10.49
N ILE A 75 -3.00 -2.94 -9.90
CA ILE A 75 -2.06 -3.90 -10.49
C ILE A 75 -1.76 -5.00 -9.48
N ASP A 76 -1.79 -6.23 -9.94
CA ASP A 76 -1.33 -7.40 -9.19
C ASP A 76 -0.96 -8.55 -10.14
N VAL A 77 -0.10 -9.45 -9.71
CA VAL A 77 0.18 -10.71 -10.41
C VAL A 77 -0.93 -11.74 -10.21
N LEU A 78 -1.67 -11.63 -9.10
CA LEU A 78 -2.79 -12.49 -8.77
C LEU A 78 -4.09 -11.96 -9.37
N PRO A 79 -5.04 -12.84 -9.74
CA PRO A 79 -6.33 -12.40 -10.26
C PRO A 79 -7.17 -11.69 -9.19
N MET A 80 -7.90 -10.67 -9.61
CA MET A 80 -8.83 -9.94 -8.76
C MET A 80 -10.22 -9.87 -9.38
N LYS A 81 -11.27 -10.14 -8.61
CA LYS A 81 -12.65 -9.94 -9.05
C LYS A 81 -12.90 -8.47 -9.33
N LYS A 82 -13.73 -8.16 -10.34
CA LYS A 82 -14.08 -6.79 -10.72
C LYS A 82 -14.61 -5.99 -9.53
N ILE A 83 -14.17 -4.74 -9.42
CA ILE A 83 -14.66 -3.71 -8.48
C ILE A 83 -15.08 -2.50 -9.32
N LYS A 84 -16.20 -1.87 -8.94
CA LYS A 84 -16.69 -0.70 -9.65
C LYS A 84 -15.67 0.43 -9.61
N TYR A 85 -15.50 1.16 -10.70
CA TYR A 85 -14.53 2.25 -10.89
C TYR A 85 -13.05 1.85 -10.86
N VAL A 86 -12.70 0.56 -10.74
CA VAL A 86 -11.32 0.07 -10.72
C VAL A 86 -10.97 -0.55 -12.06
N ASN A 87 -9.93 -0.02 -12.69
CA ASN A 87 -9.29 -0.59 -13.87
C ASN A 87 -8.16 -1.52 -13.39
N PHE A 88 -8.45 -2.82 -13.36
CA PHE A 88 -7.52 -3.82 -12.88
C PHE A 88 -6.70 -4.43 -14.02
N HIS A 89 -5.39 -4.51 -13.84
CA HIS A 89 -4.45 -5.17 -14.74
C HIS A 89 -3.72 -6.29 -14.00
N GLN A 90 -3.90 -7.51 -14.48
CA GLN A 90 -3.14 -8.65 -13.97
C GLN A 90 -1.78 -8.70 -14.65
N ILE A 91 -0.79 -8.06 -14.07
CA ILE A 91 0.56 -7.91 -14.63
C ILE A 91 1.60 -7.77 -13.52
N ASP A 92 2.82 -8.20 -13.80
CA ASP A 92 3.96 -7.95 -12.91
C ASP A 92 4.42 -6.48 -13.01
N LEU A 93 4.86 -5.90 -11.88
CA LEU A 93 5.33 -4.52 -11.79
C LEU A 93 6.47 -4.19 -12.76
N VAL A 94 7.36 -5.14 -13.03
CA VAL A 94 8.45 -4.97 -14.01
C VAL A 94 7.95 -4.71 -15.43
N ASN A 95 6.70 -5.00 -15.70
CA ASN A 95 6.04 -4.79 -16.99
C ASN A 95 5.08 -3.58 -17.01
N ILE A 96 5.01 -2.79 -15.94
CA ILE A 96 4.05 -1.69 -15.79
C ILE A 96 4.11 -0.68 -16.94
N GLU A 97 5.25 -0.52 -17.56
CA GLU A 97 5.45 0.41 -18.69
C GLU A 97 4.59 0.08 -19.92
N LYS A 98 4.18 -1.18 -20.06
CA LYS A 98 3.28 -1.62 -21.14
C LYS A 98 1.87 -1.03 -21.04
N LEU A 99 1.52 -0.47 -19.88
CA LEU A 99 0.18 0.05 -19.61
C LEU A 99 -0.04 1.51 -20.09
N ASN A 100 0.99 2.18 -20.58
CA ASN A 100 0.87 3.58 -21.06
C ASN A 100 0.16 4.50 -20.05
N LEU A 101 0.50 4.40 -18.77
CA LEU A 101 -0.17 5.13 -17.70
C LEU A 101 0.09 6.63 -17.80
N LYS A 102 -0.93 7.42 -17.50
CA LYS A 102 -0.81 8.88 -17.28
C LYS A 102 -0.11 9.15 -15.94
N LYS A 103 0.21 10.42 -15.68
CA LYS A 103 0.71 10.81 -14.35
C LYS A 103 -0.39 10.59 -13.30
N MET A 104 0.03 10.05 -12.15
CA MET A 104 -0.80 9.74 -11.00
C MET A 104 -0.63 10.79 -9.91
N SER A 105 -1.70 11.14 -9.22
CA SER A 105 -1.64 11.99 -8.03
C SER A 105 -1.19 11.22 -6.80
N ILE A 106 -1.47 9.90 -6.78
CA ILE A 106 -1.14 9.03 -5.65
C ILE A 106 -0.68 7.67 -6.17
N VAL A 107 0.39 7.14 -5.55
CA VAL A 107 0.81 5.73 -5.66
C VAL A 107 0.67 5.08 -4.29
N LEU A 108 -0.02 3.94 -4.25
CA LEU A 108 -0.25 3.16 -3.03
C LEU A 108 0.28 1.74 -3.23
N SER A 109 1.00 1.20 -2.25
CA SER A 109 1.51 -0.18 -2.28
C SER A 109 1.28 -0.91 -0.96
N ASP A 110 0.62 -2.07 -1.02
CA ASP A 110 0.52 -3.04 0.08
C ASP A 110 1.23 -4.35 -0.26
N ILE A 111 2.23 -4.30 -1.16
CA ILE A 111 3.00 -5.48 -1.57
C ILE A 111 3.98 -5.90 -0.47
N ALA A 112 4.24 -7.18 -0.39
CA ALA A 112 5.37 -7.74 0.34
C ALA A 112 5.97 -8.89 -0.47
N PRO A 113 7.30 -9.05 -0.46
CA PRO A 113 7.92 -10.23 -1.03
C PRO A 113 7.52 -11.47 -0.24
N ASN A 114 7.72 -12.64 -0.86
CA ASN A 114 7.60 -13.90 -0.15
C ASN A 114 8.66 -13.97 0.95
N ILE A 115 8.21 -14.21 2.19
CA ILE A 115 9.09 -14.28 3.35
C ILE A 115 9.65 -15.69 3.45
N SER A 116 10.98 -15.81 3.39
CA SER A 116 11.72 -17.07 3.51
C SER A 116 11.95 -17.48 4.96
N GLY A 117 11.93 -16.50 5.89
CA GLY A 117 12.33 -16.65 7.28
C GLY A 117 13.83 -16.42 7.51
N VAL A 118 14.61 -16.19 6.47
CA VAL A 118 16.04 -15.82 6.56
C VAL A 118 16.16 -14.31 6.42
N SER A 119 16.52 -13.64 7.49
CA SER A 119 16.47 -12.17 7.60
C SER A 119 17.21 -11.46 6.46
N PHE A 120 18.40 -11.92 6.10
CA PHE A 120 19.20 -11.31 5.03
C PHE A 120 18.51 -11.44 3.65
N ILE A 121 17.94 -12.61 3.34
CA ILE A 121 17.22 -12.86 2.09
C ILE A 121 15.95 -12.00 2.05
N ASP A 122 15.22 -11.96 3.15
CA ASP A 122 13.97 -11.20 3.23
C ASP A 122 14.21 -9.70 3.08
N THR A 123 15.31 -9.18 3.65
CA THR A 123 15.74 -7.78 3.48
C THR A 123 16.12 -7.49 2.02
N ALA A 124 16.91 -8.35 1.39
CA ALA A 124 17.32 -8.19 -0.01
C ALA A 124 16.10 -8.19 -0.96
N ASN A 125 15.17 -9.13 -0.75
CA ASN A 125 13.94 -9.21 -1.55
C ASN A 125 13.06 -7.96 -1.36
N MET A 126 12.97 -7.45 -0.12
CA MET A 126 12.22 -6.23 0.16
C MET A 126 12.85 -5.01 -0.50
N ASN A 127 14.18 -4.87 -0.44
CA ASN A 127 14.89 -3.75 -1.05
C ASN A 127 14.74 -3.77 -2.57
N SER A 128 14.86 -4.93 -3.22
CA SER A 128 14.62 -5.07 -4.66
C SER A 128 13.21 -4.68 -5.08
N LEU A 129 12.20 -5.03 -4.27
CA LEU A 129 10.83 -4.59 -4.50
C LEU A 129 10.69 -3.08 -4.36
N LEU A 130 11.28 -2.49 -3.32
CA LEU A 130 11.25 -1.04 -3.08
C LEU A 130 11.96 -0.26 -4.20
N GLU A 131 13.05 -0.77 -4.77
CA GLU A 131 13.71 -0.17 -5.94
C GLU A 131 12.77 -0.09 -7.15
N ILE A 132 12.02 -1.16 -7.42
CA ILE A 132 11.01 -1.17 -8.48
C ILE A 132 9.91 -0.14 -8.18
N GLU A 133 9.40 -0.09 -6.96
CA GLU A 133 8.37 0.87 -6.56
C GLU A 133 8.85 2.32 -6.65
N ILE A 134 10.09 2.61 -6.25
CA ILE A 134 10.70 3.94 -6.37
C ILE A 134 10.82 4.35 -7.84
N SER A 135 11.22 3.44 -8.72
CA SER A 135 11.26 3.68 -10.17
C SER A 135 9.88 4.02 -10.72
N ILE A 136 8.83 3.32 -10.26
CA ILE A 136 7.44 3.59 -10.62
C ILE A 136 7.02 4.99 -10.13
N VAL A 137 7.37 5.34 -8.91
CA VAL A 137 7.11 6.67 -8.32
C VAL A 137 7.81 7.77 -9.11
N ASP A 138 9.08 7.59 -9.46
CA ASP A 138 9.83 8.57 -10.26
C ASP A 138 9.18 8.80 -11.62
N LYS A 139 8.74 7.73 -12.27
CA LYS A 139 8.16 7.77 -13.61
C LYS A 139 6.71 8.23 -13.65
N PHE A 140 5.86 7.74 -12.78
CA PHE A 140 4.40 7.91 -12.90
C PHE A 140 3.79 8.87 -11.89
N LEU A 141 4.40 9.11 -10.72
CA LEU A 141 3.86 10.06 -9.76
C LEU A 141 4.16 11.49 -10.20
N GLN A 142 3.13 12.34 -10.22
CA GLN A 142 3.27 13.77 -10.54
C GLN A 142 3.97 14.53 -9.41
N ILE A 143 4.52 15.71 -9.74
CA ILE A 143 5.01 16.67 -8.75
C ILE A 143 3.86 17.05 -7.81
N GLY A 144 4.13 17.21 -6.50
CA GLY A 144 3.12 17.41 -5.47
C GLY A 144 2.35 16.15 -5.07
N GLY A 145 2.57 15.03 -5.79
CA GLY A 145 1.91 13.76 -5.53
C GLY A 145 2.32 13.11 -4.19
N LYS A 146 1.60 12.03 -3.84
CA LYS A 146 1.81 11.30 -2.57
C LYS A 146 2.11 9.84 -2.85
N TYR A 147 2.96 9.24 -2.02
CA TYR A 147 3.32 7.82 -2.09
C TYR A 147 3.17 7.17 -0.73
N LEU A 148 2.41 6.09 -0.67
CA LEU A 148 2.26 5.25 0.53
C LEU A 148 2.70 3.83 0.19
N CYS A 149 3.67 3.30 0.91
CA CYS A 149 4.05 1.90 0.74
C CYS A 149 4.25 1.17 2.06
N LYS A 150 4.01 -0.13 2.02
CA LYS A 150 4.35 -1.04 3.10
C LYS A 150 5.85 -1.33 3.11
N CYS A 151 6.42 -1.36 4.31
CA CYS A 151 7.80 -1.73 4.53
C CYS A 151 7.92 -2.57 5.81
N PHE A 152 9.08 -3.19 6.01
CA PHE A 152 9.41 -3.87 7.25
C PHE A 152 10.42 -3.07 8.07
N GLU A 153 10.23 -3.06 9.38
CA GLU A 153 11.14 -2.45 10.34
C GLU A 153 12.57 -3.05 10.22
N GLY A 154 13.60 -2.21 10.20
CA GLY A 154 15.01 -2.56 10.01
C GLY A 154 15.60 -1.94 8.75
N ASP A 155 16.64 -2.56 8.18
CA ASP A 155 17.46 -2.02 7.08
C ASP A 155 16.63 -1.57 5.85
N SER A 156 15.56 -2.30 5.52
CA SER A 156 14.67 -1.91 4.39
C SER A 156 13.94 -0.60 4.66
N LEU A 157 13.60 -0.31 5.93
CA LEU A 157 12.99 0.96 6.29
C LEU A 157 13.98 2.12 6.16
N ASP A 158 15.22 1.91 6.55
CA ASP A 158 16.26 2.94 6.45
C ASP A 158 16.61 3.18 4.98
N PHE A 159 16.75 2.12 4.18
CA PHE A 159 16.89 2.21 2.72
C PHE A 159 15.76 3.04 2.09
N LEU A 160 14.51 2.73 2.41
CA LEU A 160 13.37 3.46 1.87
C LEU A 160 13.36 4.93 2.32
N ALA A 161 13.58 5.18 3.61
CA ALA A 161 13.57 6.53 4.16
C ALA A 161 14.63 7.44 3.49
N GLU A 162 15.84 6.92 3.29
CA GLU A 162 16.91 7.65 2.58
C GLU A 162 16.49 7.98 1.14
N ASN A 163 15.96 7.00 0.39
CA ASN A 163 15.51 7.21 -0.98
C ASN A 163 14.36 8.20 -1.12
N LEU A 164 13.49 8.31 -0.11
CA LEU A 164 12.35 9.22 -0.18
C LEU A 164 12.67 10.65 0.27
N LYS A 165 13.74 10.88 1.05
CA LYS A 165 14.14 12.23 1.51
C LYS A 165 14.39 13.20 0.33
N ASP A 166 15.02 12.72 -0.73
CA ASP A 166 15.36 13.54 -1.89
C ASP A 166 14.20 13.65 -2.90
N ARG A 167 13.10 12.96 -2.66
CA ARG A 167 11.94 12.88 -3.56
C ARG A 167 10.68 13.53 -3.02
N PHE A 168 10.60 13.74 -1.70
CA PHE A 168 9.41 14.25 -1.05
C PHE A 168 9.76 15.30 0.00
N LYS A 169 8.95 16.35 0.09
CA LYS A 169 9.13 17.36 1.14
C LYS A 169 8.96 16.79 2.55
N PHE A 170 8.04 15.84 2.70
CA PHE A 170 7.76 15.22 4.00
C PHE A 170 7.71 13.70 3.85
N VAL A 171 8.37 13.01 4.80
CA VAL A 171 8.35 11.55 4.89
C VAL A 171 7.92 11.17 6.31
N LYS A 172 6.88 10.35 6.42
CA LYS A 172 6.31 9.90 7.71
C LYS A 172 6.29 8.38 7.80
N ARG A 173 6.60 7.85 8.97
CA ARG A 173 6.45 6.42 9.30
C ARG A 173 5.14 6.21 10.03
N LEU A 174 4.35 5.22 9.61
CA LEU A 174 3.00 4.98 10.10
C LEU A 174 2.85 3.53 10.53
N LYS A 175 2.18 3.30 11.65
CA LYS A 175 1.83 1.94 12.10
C LYS A 175 0.33 1.90 12.45
N PRO A 176 -0.55 1.65 11.48
CA PRO A 176 -1.98 1.58 11.73
C PRO A 176 -2.32 0.54 12.80
N GLU A 177 -3.31 0.80 13.64
CA GLU A 177 -3.76 -0.14 14.69
C GLU A 177 -4.23 -1.49 14.11
N ALA A 178 -4.74 -1.48 12.87
CA ALA A 178 -5.09 -2.69 12.13
C ALA A 178 -3.88 -3.56 11.77
N SER A 179 -2.65 -3.05 11.87
CA SER A 179 -1.42 -3.85 11.80
C SER A 179 -1.25 -4.62 13.10
N ARG A 180 -0.69 -5.85 13.02
CA ARG A 180 -0.40 -6.63 14.21
C ARG A 180 0.69 -5.93 15.03
N SER A 181 0.54 -5.85 16.34
CA SER A 181 1.56 -5.26 17.23
C SER A 181 2.91 -5.98 17.19
N ILE A 182 2.91 -7.29 16.89
CA ILE A 182 4.14 -8.12 16.74
C ILE A 182 4.69 -8.06 15.30
N SER A 183 3.92 -7.56 14.34
CA SER A 183 4.39 -7.47 12.96
C SER A 183 5.44 -6.38 12.85
N ARG A 184 6.55 -6.68 12.18
CA ARG A 184 7.55 -5.69 11.78
C ARG A 184 7.03 -4.78 10.64
N GLU A 185 5.81 -5.02 10.18
CA GLU A 185 5.15 -4.29 9.11
C GLU A 185 4.78 -2.87 9.57
N LEU A 186 5.13 -1.90 8.77
CA LEU A 186 4.76 -0.50 8.90
C LEU A 186 4.53 0.10 7.50
N TYR A 187 4.11 1.36 7.47
CA TYR A 187 3.95 2.11 6.22
C TYR A 187 4.85 3.34 6.23
N VAL A 188 5.33 3.71 5.06
CA VAL A 188 6.02 4.98 4.83
C VAL A 188 5.18 5.81 3.87
N LEU A 189 4.92 7.06 4.26
CA LEU A 189 4.15 8.04 3.51
C LEU A 189 5.07 9.18 3.09
N GLY A 190 5.30 9.31 1.79
CA GLY A 190 5.89 10.47 1.15
C GLY A 190 4.80 11.46 0.73
N ILE A 191 4.95 12.72 1.07
CA ILE A 191 3.99 13.80 0.78
C ILE A 191 4.69 14.89 0.02
N GLU A 192 4.04 15.41 -1.02
CA GLU A 192 4.54 16.46 -1.90
C GLU A 192 5.85 16.07 -2.60
N LYS A 193 5.73 15.22 -3.63
CA LYS A 193 6.86 14.89 -4.52
C LYS A 193 7.45 16.18 -5.10
N ILE A 194 8.78 16.31 -5.03
CA ILE A 194 9.56 17.44 -5.57
C ILE A 194 10.17 17.13 -6.91
#